data_df11dfcdad837bf45dbd3b25218fd386
#
_entry.id   df11dfcdad837bf45dbd3b25218fd386
#
_cell.length_a   1.000
_cell.length_b   1.000
_cell.length_c   1.000
_cell.angle_alpha   90.00
_cell.angle_beta   90.00
_cell.angle_gamma   90.00
#
_symmetry.space_group_name_H-M   'P 1'
#
loop_
_entity.id
_entity.type
_entity.pdbx_description
1 polymer ?
#
loop_
_entity_poly.entity_id
_entity_poly.type
_entity_poly.pdbx_seq_one_letter_code
_entity_poly.pdbx_strand_id
1 'polypeptide(L)'
;MTLYLHETHRVRGEFEDDVAAAFRDPGGWMDLLGADSADGEGDDARLLWYATQVHGTGPSYRTTTVTAVRDGAAWERLARRIATGDLADWARRVDGLRHDVTAKVLLAVPWSPIGDIDLAAESTTPADHEPTLFMEDTGWPHVPIDDYLRFWEEVYLPLLARSPEDARLLEIQACWTPALGAGRRPEGVLWQRIHSHERLLDLFRTELPPERKAPGTYMADALTYRDQWESRLLRTASWSPRW
;
A
#
# COMPACT_ATOMS: atom_id res chain seq x y z
N MET A 1 5.89 -17.51 2.40
CA MET A 1 4.78 -16.63 1.93
C MET A 1 4.90 -15.32 2.67
N THR A 2 5.21 -14.27 1.93
CA THR A 2 5.39 -12.92 2.47
C THR A 2 4.08 -12.35 3.00
N LEU A 3 4.12 -11.73 4.17
CA LEU A 3 3.05 -10.92 4.75
C LEU A 3 3.35 -9.44 4.48
N TYR A 4 2.31 -8.64 4.33
CA TYR A 4 2.44 -7.21 4.11
C TYR A 4 1.73 -6.46 5.23
N LEU A 5 2.50 -5.78 6.09
CA LEU A 5 1.95 -4.88 7.10
C LEU A 5 1.66 -3.55 6.41
N HIS A 6 0.38 -3.28 6.22
CA HIS A 6 -0.13 -2.03 5.67
C HIS A 6 -0.65 -1.17 6.80
N GLU A 7 -0.06 0.00 6.98
CA GLU A 7 -0.45 0.93 8.04
C GLU A 7 -0.85 2.28 7.45
N THR A 8 -1.93 2.83 7.98
CA THR A 8 -2.34 4.22 7.73
C THR A 8 -2.21 4.99 9.03
N HIS A 9 -1.23 5.89 9.08
CA HIS A 9 -0.95 6.77 10.20
C HIS A 9 -1.73 8.07 10.05
N ARG A 10 -2.45 8.47 11.08
CA ARG A 10 -3.06 9.80 11.19
C ARG A 10 -2.12 10.71 11.97
N VAL A 11 -1.23 11.36 11.24
CA VAL A 11 -0.16 12.18 11.79
C VAL A 11 -0.72 13.48 12.37
N ARG A 12 -0.13 13.98 13.45
CA ARG A 12 -0.34 15.35 13.89
C ARG A 12 0.38 16.27 12.91
N GLY A 13 -0.34 17.24 12.30
CA GLY A 13 0.17 17.99 11.16
C GLY A 13 1.51 18.70 11.40
N GLU A 14 1.77 19.13 12.63
CA GLU A 14 3.04 19.75 13.01
C GLU A 14 4.24 18.79 13.03
N PHE A 15 3.98 17.46 13.00
CA PHE A 15 5.00 16.40 13.09
C PHE A 15 5.13 15.57 11.80
N GLU A 16 4.63 16.05 10.65
CA GLU A 16 4.71 15.30 9.40
C GLU A 16 6.15 14.96 9.02
N ASP A 17 7.06 15.94 9.15
CA ASP A 17 8.48 15.75 8.87
C ASP A 17 9.17 14.85 9.91
N ASP A 18 8.77 14.94 11.18
CA ASP A 18 9.32 14.08 12.25
C ASP A 18 8.92 12.62 12.07
N VAL A 19 7.68 12.36 11.60
CA VAL A 19 7.27 10.99 11.24
C VAL A 19 8.07 10.49 10.05
N ALA A 20 8.25 11.29 8.99
CA ALA A 20 9.08 10.91 7.86
C ALA A 20 10.52 10.60 8.29
N ALA A 21 11.13 11.43 9.14
CA ALA A 21 12.45 11.21 9.72
C ALA A 21 12.52 9.94 10.54
N ALA A 22 11.49 9.62 11.33
CA ALA A 22 11.43 8.38 12.13
C ALA A 22 11.41 7.10 11.27
N PHE A 23 11.03 7.20 10.00
CA PHE A 23 11.10 6.06 9.07
C PHE A 23 12.40 6.03 8.26
N ARG A 24 12.93 7.20 7.89
CA ARG A 24 14.03 7.38 6.94
C ARG A 24 15.41 7.45 7.58
N ASP A 25 15.55 8.21 8.67
CA ASP A 25 16.86 8.62 9.20
C ASP A 25 17.58 7.48 9.94
N PRO A 26 18.90 7.57 10.19
CA PRO A 26 19.60 6.59 11.01
C PRO A 26 18.92 6.35 12.36
N GLY A 27 18.72 5.08 12.71
CA GLY A 27 17.90 4.67 13.85
C GLY A 27 16.39 4.80 13.60
N GLY A 28 15.96 5.03 12.37
CA GLY A 28 14.58 4.97 11.91
C GLY A 28 14.17 3.56 11.47
N TRP A 29 12.93 3.44 11.00
CA TRP A 29 12.33 2.14 10.67
C TRP A 29 13.14 1.34 9.64
N MET A 30 13.60 1.98 8.55
CA MET A 30 14.39 1.30 7.52
C MET A 30 15.69 0.71 8.08
N ASP A 31 16.42 1.51 8.85
CA ASP A 31 17.69 1.11 9.47
C ASP A 31 17.48 0.01 10.51
N LEU A 32 16.49 0.17 11.38
CA LEU A 32 16.17 -0.81 12.43
C LEU A 32 15.68 -2.16 11.89
N LEU A 33 14.99 -2.16 10.72
CA LEU A 33 14.61 -3.41 10.04
C LEU A 33 15.79 -4.06 9.31
N GLY A 34 16.79 -3.28 8.90
CA GLY A 34 18.00 -3.76 8.25
C GLY A 34 19.07 -4.27 9.21
N ALA A 35 19.01 -3.86 10.48
CA ALA A 35 19.96 -4.30 11.49
C ALA A 35 19.75 -5.78 11.81
N ASP A 36 20.85 -6.52 11.96
CA ASP A 36 20.81 -7.91 12.44
C ASP A 36 20.08 -7.94 13.78
N SER A 37 18.99 -8.70 13.84
CA SER A 37 18.36 -8.97 15.14
C SER A 37 19.33 -9.76 16.01
N ALA A 38 19.24 -9.61 17.34
CA ALA A 38 20.08 -10.34 18.28
C ALA A 38 20.03 -11.87 18.08
N ASP A 39 19.03 -12.36 17.35
CA ASP A 39 18.81 -13.77 17.00
C ASP A 39 19.37 -14.16 15.61
N GLY A 40 20.09 -13.26 14.92
CA GLY A 40 20.85 -13.56 13.70
C GLY A 40 20.03 -13.68 12.40
N GLU A 41 18.77 -13.27 12.39
CA GLU A 41 17.90 -13.33 11.21
C GLU A 41 17.57 -11.90 10.66
N GLY A 42 18.61 -11.24 10.12
CA GLY A 42 18.54 -9.83 9.66
C GLY A 42 17.52 -9.50 8.55
N ASP A 43 16.89 -10.52 7.94
CA ASP A 43 16.01 -10.34 6.79
C ASP A 43 14.54 -10.63 7.12
N ASP A 44 14.07 -10.30 8.32
CA ASP A 44 12.68 -10.58 8.73
C ASP A 44 11.67 -9.64 8.10
N ALA A 45 12.04 -8.39 7.88
CA ALA A 45 11.12 -7.38 7.35
C ALA A 45 11.85 -6.26 6.59
N ARG A 46 11.15 -5.61 5.65
CA ARG A 46 11.62 -4.43 4.90
C ARG A 46 10.49 -3.46 4.66
N LEU A 47 10.75 -2.17 4.83
CA LEU A 47 9.85 -1.13 4.33
C LEU A 47 9.86 -1.17 2.79
N LEU A 48 8.68 -1.20 2.17
CA LEU A 48 8.54 -1.16 0.71
C LEU A 48 8.08 0.21 0.21
N TRP A 49 7.05 0.76 0.84
CA TRP A 49 6.51 2.06 0.48
C TRP A 49 6.29 2.94 1.71
N TYR A 50 6.64 4.20 1.56
CA TYR A 50 6.24 5.30 2.41
C TYR A 50 5.59 6.35 1.51
N ALA A 51 4.29 6.59 1.70
CA ALA A 51 3.52 7.49 0.86
C ALA A 51 2.58 8.36 1.70
N THR A 52 2.45 9.63 1.32
CA THR A 52 1.53 10.58 1.95
C THR A 52 0.31 10.79 1.08
N GLN A 53 -0.85 11.01 1.70
CA GLN A 53 -2.05 11.37 0.95
C GLN A 53 -1.87 12.70 0.25
N VAL A 54 -2.19 12.77 -1.05
CA VAL A 54 -2.10 14.00 -1.83
C VAL A 54 -3.06 15.03 -1.26
N HIS A 55 -2.56 16.24 -1.02
CA HIS A 55 -3.33 17.32 -0.43
C HIS A 55 -4.63 17.60 -1.23
N GLY A 56 -5.73 17.73 -0.52
CA GLY A 56 -7.05 18.00 -1.12
C GLY A 56 -7.79 16.77 -1.66
N THR A 57 -7.19 15.56 -1.62
CA THR A 57 -7.83 14.32 -2.11
C THR A 57 -8.40 13.45 -1.00
N GLY A 58 -8.50 13.97 0.20
CA GLY A 58 -9.05 13.31 1.39
C GLY A 58 -8.56 13.95 2.69
N PRO A 59 -8.67 13.26 3.82
CA PRO A 59 -8.19 13.78 5.09
C PRO A 59 -6.68 14.07 5.05
N SER A 60 -6.29 15.26 5.48
CA SER A 60 -4.89 15.70 5.53
C SER A 60 -4.07 14.91 6.55
N TYR A 61 -2.75 14.98 6.39
CA TYR A 61 -1.78 14.39 7.31
C TYR A 61 -1.95 12.88 7.51
N ARG A 62 -2.30 12.18 6.44
CA ARG A 62 -2.29 10.72 6.40
C ARG A 62 -1.06 10.21 5.66
N THR A 63 -0.35 9.30 6.32
CA THR A 63 0.78 8.57 5.75
C THR A 63 0.42 7.10 5.68
N THR A 64 0.65 6.47 4.55
CA THR A 64 0.52 5.03 4.36
C THR A 64 1.90 4.41 4.24
N THR A 65 2.17 3.37 5.02
CA THR A 65 3.38 2.57 4.91
C THR A 65 3.03 1.12 4.60
N VAL A 66 3.87 0.48 3.80
CA VAL A 66 3.78 -0.96 3.54
C VAL A 66 5.13 -1.58 3.88
N THR A 67 5.14 -2.46 4.87
CA THR A 67 6.30 -3.23 5.28
C THR A 67 6.08 -4.69 4.91
N ALA A 68 6.98 -5.28 4.12
CA ALA A 68 6.98 -6.71 3.87
C ALA A 68 7.61 -7.45 5.04
N VAL A 69 7.01 -8.57 5.41
CA VAL A 69 7.49 -9.46 6.49
C VAL A 69 7.59 -10.86 5.92
N ARG A 70 8.71 -11.53 6.11
CA ARG A 70 9.06 -12.79 5.45
C ARG A 70 7.99 -13.88 5.59
N ASP A 71 7.47 -14.06 6.79
CA ASP A 71 6.47 -15.07 7.13
C ASP A 71 5.84 -14.84 8.52
N GLY A 72 4.98 -15.76 8.97
CA GLY A 72 4.32 -15.66 10.28
C GLY A 72 5.27 -15.69 11.47
N ALA A 73 6.40 -16.43 11.39
CA ALA A 73 7.38 -16.45 12.46
C ALA A 73 8.16 -15.12 12.54
N ALA A 74 8.52 -14.55 11.40
CA ALA A 74 9.11 -13.20 11.32
C ALA A 74 8.13 -12.12 11.83
N TRP A 75 6.84 -12.26 11.53
CA TRP A 75 5.79 -11.40 12.08
C TRP A 75 5.73 -11.47 13.61
N GLU A 76 5.78 -12.66 14.19
CA GLU A 76 5.79 -12.83 15.64
C GLU A 76 7.01 -12.16 16.28
N ARG A 77 8.21 -12.34 15.69
CA ARG A 77 9.44 -11.69 16.16
C ARG A 77 9.33 -10.16 16.06
N LEU A 78 8.88 -9.63 14.92
CA LEU A 78 8.68 -8.20 14.71
C LEU A 78 7.71 -7.62 15.75
N ALA A 79 6.58 -8.29 15.99
CA ALA A 79 5.60 -7.86 16.99
C ALA A 79 6.21 -7.82 18.41
N ARG A 80 7.04 -8.79 18.79
CA ARG A 80 7.76 -8.76 20.08
C ARG A 80 8.78 -7.63 20.15
N ARG A 81 9.54 -7.40 19.07
CA ARG A 81 10.51 -6.29 18.99
C ARG A 81 9.83 -4.95 19.20
N ILE A 82 8.66 -4.74 18.59
CA ILE A 82 7.85 -3.52 18.73
C ILE A 82 7.28 -3.41 20.15
N ALA A 83 6.75 -4.49 20.72
CA ALA A 83 6.03 -4.44 22.00
C ALA A 83 6.96 -4.25 23.19
N THR A 84 8.07 -4.98 23.25
CA THR A 84 8.94 -5.07 24.43
C THR A 84 10.43 -5.15 24.11
N GLY A 85 10.82 -5.23 22.84
CA GLY A 85 12.20 -5.36 22.39
C GLY A 85 12.84 -4.03 21.98
N ASP A 86 13.82 -4.13 21.10
CA ASP A 86 14.65 -3.03 20.60
C ASP A 86 13.90 -1.96 19.81
N LEU A 87 12.75 -2.31 19.22
CA LEU A 87 11.88 -1.36 18.51
C LEU A 87 10.87 -0.64 19.40
N ALA A 88 10.79 -0.96 20.69
CA ALA A 88 9.78 -0.39 21.58
C ALA A 88 9.93 1.13 21.78
N ASP A 89 11.18 1.63 21.82
CA ASP A 89 11.44 3.07 21.95
C ASP A 89 11.08 3.82 20.67
N TRP A 90 11.36 3.25 19.50
CA TRP A 90 10.93 3.79 18.21
C TRP A 90 9.40 3.86 18.14
N ALA A 91 8.70 2.77 18.50
CA ALA A 91 7.24 2.70 18.47
C ALA A 91 6.61 3.78 19.36
N ARG A 92 7.09 3.94 20.62
CA ARG A 92 6.62 5.00 21.53
C ARG A 92 6.87 6.40 20.98
N ARG A 93 8.02 6.63 20.34
CA ARG A 93 8.32 7.92 19.71
C ARG A 93 7.32 8.24 18.60
N VAL A 94 7.07 7.29 17.69
CA VAL A 94 6.13 7.47 16.57
C VAL A 94 4.69 7.64 17.08
N ASP A 95 4.29 6.91 18.12
CA ASP A 95 2.97 7.07 18.74
C ASP A 95 2.77 8.48 19.33
N GLY A 96 3.83 9.13 19.79
CA GLY A 96 3.78 10.53 20.21
C GLY A 96 3.53 11.53 19.08
N LEU A 97 3.84 11.17 17.83
CA LEU A 97 3.75 12.04 16.65
C LEU A 97 2.44 11.88 15.85
N ARG A 98 1.61 10.90 16.20
CA ARG A 98 0.35 10.61 15.51
C ARG A 98 -0.84 10.57 16.45
N HIS A 99 -2.04 10.75 15.91
CA HIS A 99 -3.30 10.60 16.65
C HIS A 99 -3.68 9.14 16.80
N ASP A 100 -3.52 8.38 15.72
CA ASP A 100 -3.79 6.93 15.68
C ASP A 100 -3.10 6.28 14.48
N VAL A 101 -3.16 4.95 14.44
CA VAL A 101 -2.76 4.12 13.32
C VAL A 101 -3.79 3.02 13.09
N THR A 102 -4.14 2.79 11.82
CA THR A 102 -4.92 1.63 11.41
C THR A 102 -4.00 0.68 10.67
N ALA A 103 -3.93 -0.57 11.10
CA ALA A 103 -3.04 -1.57 10.53
C ALA A 103 -3.82 -2.78 9.99
N LYS A 104 -3.34 -3.34 8.87
CA LYS A 104 -3.80 -4.60 8.28
C LYS A 104 -2.59 -5.46 7.98
N VAL A 105 -2.71 -6.75 8.22
CA VAL A 105 -1.79 -7.75 7.68
C VAL A 105 -2.42 -8.30 6.41
N LEU A 106 -1.76 -8.09 5.28
CA LEU A 106 -2.25 -8.42 3.95
C LEU A 106 -1.50 -9.63 3.39
N LEU A 107 -2.18 -10.39 2.54
CA LEU A 107 -1.64 -11.49 1.73
C LEU A 107 -1.76 -11.13 0.26
N ALA A 108 -0.69 -11.34 -0.50
CA ALA A 108 -0.75 -11.17 -1.94
C ALA A 108 -1.65 -12.26 -2.56
N VAL A 109 -2.51 -11.85 -3.50
CA VAL A 109 -3.26 -12.81 -4.30
C VAL A 109 -2.32 -13.53 -5.29
N PRO A 110 -2.66 -14.73 -5.78
CA PRO A 110 -1.74 -15.54 -6.62
C PRO A 110 -1.21 -14.82 -7.87
N TRP A 111 -2.01 -13.95 -8.46
CA TRP A 111 -1.65 -13.20 -9.66
C TRP A 111 -1.08 -11.79 -9.35
N SER A 112 -0.90 -11.44 -8.08
CA SER A 112 -0.34 -10.15 -7.69
C SER A 112 1.09 -9.99 -8.21
N PRO A 113 1.44 -8.85 -8.84
CA PRO A 113 2.81 -8.64 -9.33
C PRO A 113 3.87 -8.74 -8.24
N ILE A 114 3.51 -8.38 -7.00
CA ILE A 114 4.49 -8.42 -5.91
C ILE A 114 4.74 -9.84 -5.40
N GLY A 115 3.75 -10.72 -5.31
CA GLY A 115 3.90 -12.11 -4.84
C GLY A 115 4.72 -12.27 -3.56
N ASP A 116 5.59 -13.30 -3.55
CA ASP A 116 6.67 -13.45 -2.56
C ASP A 116 7.89 -12.67 -3.04
N ILE A 117 8.47 -11.85 -2.17
CA ILE A 117 9.63 -11.02 -2.47
C ILE A 117 10.89 -11.50 -1.74
N ASP A 118 12.04 -11.25 -2.36
CA ASP A 118 13.34 -11.44 -1.73
C ASP A 118 13.67 -10.21 -0.87
N LEU A 119 13.48 -10.32 0.42
CA LEU A 119 13.74 -9.22 1.35
C LEU A 119 15.20 -8.79 1.39
N ALA A 120 16.15 -9.69 1.08
CA ALA A 120 17.56 -9.36 1.02
C ALA A 120 17.90 -8.42 -0.15
N ALA A 121 17.07 -8.43 -1.21
CA ALA A 121 17.21 -7.54 -2.35
C ALA A 121 16.60 -6.15 -2.12
N GLU A 122 15.77 -5.97 -1.08
CA GLU A 122 15.14 -4.69 -0.78
C GLU A 122 16.11 -3.75 -0.02
N SER A 123 16.05 -2.45 -0.36
CA SER A 123 16.93 -1.46 0.24
C SER A 123 16.66 -1.28 1.74
N THR A 124 17.73 -1.22 2.54
CA THR A 124 17.71 -0.83 3.96
C THR A 124 18.07 0.63 4.17
N THR A 125 18.48 1.32 3.11
CA THR A 125 18.91 2.71 3.15
C THR A 125 18.08 3.56 2.19
N PRO A 126 17.72 4.80 2.56
CA PRO A 126 17.00 5.69 1.68
C PRO A 126 17.87 6.10 0.48
N ALA A 127 17.24 6.21 -0.69
CA ALA A 127 17.86 6.75 -1.90
C ALA A 127 16.92 7.76 -2.54
N ASP A 128 17.44 8.95 -2.87
CA ASP A 128 16.61 10.00 -3.44
C ASP A 128 16.15 9.67 -4.87
N HIS A 129 14.87 9.93 -5.12
CA HIS A 129 14.24 9.79 -6.43
C HIS A 129 13.08 10.79 -6.59
N GLU A 130 12.56 10.93 -7.79
CA GLU A 130 11.35 11.72 -8.03
C GLU A 130 10.13 11.01 -7.38
N PRO A 131 9.31 11.76 -6.62
CA PRO A 131 8.09 11.21 -6.04
C PRO A 131 7.13 10.69 -7.12
N THR A 132 6.52 9.54 -6.86
CA THR A 132 5.57 8.89 -7.76
C THR A 132 4.16 8.91 -7.16
N LEU A 133 3.16 9.07 -8.02
CA LEU A 133 1.77 8.97 -7.60
C LEU A 133 1.28 7.53 -7.64
N PHE A 134 0.53 7.18 -6.61
CA PHE A 134 -0.17 5.91 -6.49
C PHE A 134 -1.66 6.13 -6.24
N MET A 135 -2.46 5.20 -6.72
CA MET A 135 -3.86 5.06 -6.34
C MET A 135 -4.00 3.77 -5.53
N GLU A 136 -4.44 3.90 -4.30
CA GLU A 136 -4.83 2.77 -3.48
C GLU A 136 -6.34 2.63 -3.55
N ASP A 137 -6.81 1.51 -4.06
CA ASP A 137 -8.23 1.18 -4.10
C ASP A 137 -8.55 0.06 -3.12
N THR A 138 -9.52 0.29 -2.24
CA THR A 138 -10.11 -0.76 -1.41
C THR A 138 -11.53 -1.02 -1.88
N GLY A 139 -11.83 -2.24 -2.26
CA GLY A 139 -13.16 -2.68 -2.68
C GLY A 139 -13.78 -3.66 -1.69
N TRP A 140 -15.06 -3.47 -1.37
CA TRP A 140 -15.84 -4.36 -0.48
C TRP A 140 -16.91 -5.08 -1.28
N PRO A 141 -16.64 -6.34 -1.73
CA PRO A 141 -17.60 -7.08 -2.52
C PRO A 141 -18.83 -7.50 -1.71
N HIS A 142 -19.95 -7.63 -2.41
CA HIS A 142 -21.18 -8.24 -1.91
C HIS A 142 -21.36 -9.68 -2.41
N VAL A 143 -20.38 -10.18 -3.15
CA VAL A 143 -20.22 -11.57 -3.61
C VAL A 143 -19.04 -12.22 -2.87
N PRO A 144 -18.79 -13.55 -3.00
CA PRO A 144 -17.58 -14.17 -2.48
C PRO A 144 -16.32 -13.45 -2.95
N ILE A 145 -15.35 -13.27 -2.06
CA ILE A 145 -14.12 -12.54 -2.35
C ILE A 145 -13.37 -13.14 -3.55
N ASP A 146 -13.34 -14.46 -3.67
CA ASP A 146 -12.65 -15.15 -4.76
C ASP A 146 -13.24 -14.83 -6.14
N ASP A 147 -14.57 -14.63 -6.23
CA ASP A 147 -15.22 -14.21 -7.47
C ASP A 147 -14.86 -12.78 -7.85
N TYR A 148 -14.75 -11.90 -6.87
CA TYR A 148 -14.32 -10.51 -7.08
C TYR A 148 -12.85 -10.42 -7.49
N LEU A 149 -11.97 -11.19 -6.87
CA LEU A 149 -10.54 -11.23 -7.23
C LEU A 149 -10.35 -11.82 -8.63
N ARG A 150 -11.12 -12.85 -8.99
CA ARG A 150 -11.12 -13.42 -10.35
C ARG A 150 -11.60 -12.38 -11.38
N PHE A 151 -12.61 -11.59 -11.07
CA PHE A 151 -13.03 -10.47 -11.94
C PHE A 151 -11.90 -9.46 -12.16
N TRP A 152 -11.11 -9.14 -11.13
CA TRP A 152 -9.94 -8.28 -11.31
C TRP A 152 -8.88 -8.91 -12.19
N GLU A 153 -8.59 -10.21 -11.99
CA GLU A 153 -7.61 -10.94 -12.80
C GLU A 153 -8.02 -11.04 -14.27
N GLU A 154 -9.27 -11.44 -14.53
CA GLU A 154 -9.75 -11.74 -15.88
C GLU A 154 -10.21 -10.52 -16.66
N VAL A 155 -10.63 -9.44 -15.99
CA VAL A 155 -11.22 -8.27 -16.64
C VAL A 155 -10.41 -7.00 -16.42
N TYR A 156 -10.08 -6.66 -15.15
CA TYR A 156 -9.44 -5.39 -14.87
C TYR A 156 -7.96 -5.37 -15.27
N LEU A 157 -7.20 -6.38 -14.90
CA LEU A 157 -5.78 -6.48 -15.26
C LEU A 157 -5.57 -6.44 -16.79
N PRO A 158 -6.28 -7.23 -17.61
CA PRO A 158 -6.18 -7.13 -19.06
C PRO A 158 -6.65 -5.78 -19.63
N LEU A 159 -7.65 -5.14 -19.00
CA LEU A 159 -8.12 -3.80 -19.41
C LEU A 159 -7.00 -2.78 -19.29
N LEU A 160 -6.27 -2.76 -18.18
CA LEU A 160 -5.14 -1.87 -17.95
C LEU A 160 -3.99 -2.15 -18.94
N ALA A 161 -3.73 -3.41 -19.23
CA ALA A 161 -2.68 -3.84 -20.15
C ALA A 161 -2.94 -3.49 -21.65
N ARG A 162 -4.16 -3.13 -22.03
CA ARG A 162 -4.48 -2.76 -23.42
C ARG A 162 -3.83 -1.45 -23.87
N SER A 163 -3.51 -0.56 -22.95
CA SER A 163 -2.81 0.69 -23.27
C SER A 163 -1.30 0.44 -23.28
N PRO A 164 -0.55 1.02 -24.24
CA PRO A 164 0.91 1.07 -24.15
C PRO A 164 1.34 1.65 -22.80
N GLU A 165 2.52 1.29 -22.33
CA GLU A 165 3.01 1.68 -21.00
C GLU A 165 3.01 3.20 -20.81
N ASP A 166 3.52 3.94 -21.80
CA ASP A 166 3.57 5.40 -21.84
C ASP A 166 2.20 6.09 -21.87
N ALA A 167 1.17 5.38 -22.34
CA ALA A 167 -0.21 5.83 -22.41
C ALA A 167 -1.12 5.22 -21.32
N ARG A 168 -0.57 4.40 -20.43
CA ARG A 168 -1.32 3.75 -19.36
C ARG A 168 -1.61 4.75 -18.25
N LEU A 169 -2.85 4.77 -17.73
CA LEU A 169 -3.17 5.57 -16.56
C LEU A 169 -2.62 4.91 -15.30
N LEU A 170 -2.94 3.63 -15.11
CA LEU A 170 -2.66 2.86 -13.90
C LEU A 170 -1.91 1.57 -14.24
N GLU A 171 -1.01 1.17 -13.36
CA GLU A 171 -0.36 -0.13 -13.36
C GLU A 171 -0.47 -0.76 -11.97
N ILE A 172 -1.00 -1.97 -11.91
CA ILE A 172 -1.10 -2.70 -10.65
C ILE A 172 0.32 -3.11 -10.22
N GLN A 173 0.76 -2.62 -9.07
CA GLN A 173 2.01 -3.01 -8.41
C GLN A 173 1.77 -4.12 -7.41
N ALA A 174 0.61 -4.11 -6.76
CA ALA A 174 0.20 -5.15 -5.85
C ALA A 174 -1.32 -5.30 -5.79
N CYS A 175 -1.74 -6.51 -5.52
CA CYS A 175 -3.12 -6.83 -5.16
C CYS A 175 -3.10 -7.74 -3.92
N TRP A 176 -3.88 -7.37 -2.91
CA TRP A 176 -3.90 -8.05 -1.62
C TRP A 176 -5.30 -8.30 -1.11
N THR A 177 -5.39 -9.27 -0.20
CA THR A 177 -6.52 -9.46 0.71
C THR A 177 -6.04 -9.43 2.15
N PRO A 178 -6.82 -8.90 3.11
CA PRO A 178 -6.42 -8.93 4.50
C PRO A 178 -6.52 -10.32 5.10
N ALA A 179 -5.44 -10.74 5.77
CA ALA A 179 -5.47 -11.86 6.71
C ALA A 179 -5.97 -11.42 8.08
N LEU A 180 -5.59 -10.19 8.49
CA LEU A 180 -5.97 -9.58 9.77
C LEU A 180 -6.20 -8.08 9.58
N GLY A 181 -7.06 -7.48 10.43
CA GLY A 181 -7.29 -6.04 10.44
C GLY A 181 -8.35 -5.55 9.46
N ALA A 182 -8.98 -6.46 8.70
CA ALA A 182 -10.18 -6.13 7.96
C ALA A 182 -11.36 -5.88 8.89
N GLY A 183 -12.32 -5.09 8.43
CA GLY A 183 -13.61 -4.95 9.07
C GLY A 183 -14.43 -6.25 9.00
N ARG A 184 -15.76 -6.13 9.13
CA ARG A 184 -16.67 -7.29 9.05
C ARG A 184 -16.87 -7.84 7.65
N ARG A 185 -16.47 -7.07 6.61
CA ARG A 185 -16.65 -7.46 5.21
C ARG A 185 -15.33 -7.89 4.62
N PRO A 186 -15.34 -8.89 3.73
CA PRO A 186 -14.20 -9.16 2.88
C PRO A 186 -13.81 -7.91 2.09
N GLU A 187 -12.53 -7.74 1.85
CA GLU A 187 -12.03 -6.63 1.04
C GLU A 187 -10.87 -7.07 0.17
N GLY A 188 -10.73 -6.42 -0.98
CA GLY A 188 -9.54 -6.47 -1.80
C GLY A 188 -8.87 -5.12 -1.84
N VAL A 189 -7.55 -5.08 -1.87
CA VAL A 189 -6.74 -3.86 -1.92
C VAL A 189 -5.87 -3.88 -3.15
N LEU A 190 -5.98 -2.86 -4.00
CA LEU A 190 -5.12 -2.62 -5.14
C LEU A 190 -4.16 -1.47 -4.84
N TRP A 191 -2.89 -1.67 -5.12
CA TRP A 191 -1.85 -0.65 -5.06
C TRP A 191 -1.35 -0.40 -6.47
N GLN A 192 -1.68 0.77 -7.02
CA GLN A 192 -1.54 1.06 -8.44
C GLN A 192 -0.69 2.30 -8.65
N ARG A 193 0.38 2.16 -9.44
CA ARG A 193 1.21 3.28 -9.89
C ARG A 193 0.48 4.07 -10.97
N ILE A 194 0.55 5.39 -10.91
CA ILE A 194 0.02 6.30 -11.93
C ILE A 194 1.16 6.68 -12.88
N HIS A 195 1.00 6.33 -14.16
CA HIS A 195 1.98 6.66 -15.21
C HIS A 195 1.68 7.98 -15.90
N SER A 196 0.40 8.25 -16.20
CA SER A 196 0.01 9.45 -16.94
C SER A 196 -0.73 10.44 -16.07
N HIS A 197 -0.05 11.52 -15.69
CA HIS A 197 -0.66 12.63 -14.97
C HIS A 197 -1.72 13.37 -15.80
N GLU A 198 -1.55 13.44 -17.12
CA GLU A 198 -2.53 14.03 -18.03
C GLU A 198 -3.85 13.26 -18.00
N ARG A 199 -3.78 11.92 -18.11
CA ARG A 199 -4.98 11.07 -18.02
C ARG A 199 -5.63 11.11 -16.63
N LEU A 200 -4.83 11.27 -15.58
CA LEU A 200 -5.37 11.47 -14.24
C LEU A 200 -6.16 12.77 -14.16
N LEU A 201 -5.65 13.86 -14.74
CA LEU A 201 -6.38 15.12 -14.81
C LEU A 201 -7.64 15.01 -15.63
N ASP A 202 -7.62 14.27 -16.73
CA ASP A 202 -8.81 14.01 -17.55
C ASP A 202 -9.86 13.24 -16.74
N LEU A 203 -9.45 12.23 -15.96
CA LEU A 203 -10.36 11.51 -15.08
C LEU A 203 -11.07 12.43 -14.07
N PHE A 204 -10.39 13.46 -13.59
CA PHE A 204 -10.96 14.41 -12.63
C PHE A 204 -11.81 15.51 -13.27
N ARG A 205 -11.55 15.87 -14.54
CA ARG A 205 -12.21 16.97 -15.23
C ARG A 205 -13.39 16.54 -16.09
N THR A 206 -13.41 15.28 -16.50
CA THR A 206 -14.36 14.78 -17.49
C THR A 206 -15.33 13.81 -16.82
N GLU A 207 -16.62 14.04 -17.05
CA GLU A 207 -17.61 13.04 -16.67
C GLU A 207 -17.39 11.75 -17.47
N LEU A 208 -17.57 10.61 -16.80
CA LEU A 208 -17.50 9.34 -17.48
C LEU A 208 -18.65 9.25 -18.51
N PRO A 209 -18.35 9.13 -19.82
CA PRO A 209 -19.38 9.12 -20.84
C PRO A 209 -20.31 7.91 -20.69
N PRO A 210 -21.58 8.02 -21.13
CA PRO A 210 -22.57 6.96 -20.96
C PRO A 210 -22.13 5.59 -21.48
N GLU A 211 -21.36 5.58 -22.57
CA GLU A 211 -20.83 4.35 -23.20
C GLU A 211 -19.89 3.58 -22.26
N ARG A 212 -19.21 4.28 -21.37
CA ARG A 212 -18.34 3.69 -20.34
C ARG A 212 -19.10 3.15 -19.13
N LYS A 213 -20.38 3.46 -19.02
CA LYS A 213 -21.32 3.00 -17.99
C LYS A 213 -22.29 1.94 -18.51
N ALA A 214 -22.19 1.57 -19.78
CA ALA A 214 -23.06 0.58 -20.40
C ALA A 214 -22.70 -0.86 -19.95
N PRO A 215 -23.64 -1.80 -19.95
CA PRO A 215 -23.36 -3.22 -19.71
C PRO A 215 -22.26 -3.74 -20.63
N GLY A 216 -21.37 -4.60 -20.11
CA GLY A 216 -20.19 -5.07 -20.81
C GLY A 216 -18.98 -4.16 -20.72
N THR A 217 -19.06 -3.07 -19.94
CA THR A 217 -17.91 -2.25 -19.58
C THR A 217 -17.47 -2.54 -18.15
N TYR A 218 -16.18 -2.36 -17.85
CA TYR A 218 -15.64 -2.59 -16.51
C TYR A 218 -16.46 -1.87 -15.43
N MET A 219 -16.82 -0.61 -15.64
CA MET A 219 -17.52 0.19 -14.62
C MET A 219 -18.93 -0.35 -14.32
N ALA A 220 -19.67 -0.80 -15.35
CA ALA A 220 -20.99 -1.38 -15.17
C ALA A 220 -20.90 -2.80 -14.58
N ASP A 221 -19.99 -3.62 -15.12
CA ASP A 221 -19.87 -5.02 -14.71
C ASP A 221 -19.31 -5.14 -13.29
N ALA A 222 -18.43 -4.23 -12.85
CA ALA A 222 -17.93 -4.17 -11.49
C ALA A 222 -19.04 -4.02 -10.44
N LEU A 223 -20.18 -3.40 -10.80
CA LEU A 223 -21.33 -3.24 -9.89
C LEU A 223 -22.01 -4.57 -9.57
N THR A 224 -21.81 -5.63 -10.38
CA THR A 224 -22.31 -6.98 -10.08
C THR A 224 -21.50 -7.66 -8.97
N TYR A 225 -20.33 -7.15 -8.63
CA TYR A 225 -19.43 -7.66 -7.60
C TYR A 225 -19.38 -6.76 -6.38
N ARG A 226 -19.33 -5.44 -6.58
CA ARG A 226 -19.25 -4.46 -5.51
C ARG A 226 -20.00 -3.17 -5.87
N ASP A 227 -20.61 -2.54 -4.88
CA ASP A 227 -21.22 -1.21 -4.94
C ASP A 227 -20.48 -0.17 -4.08
N GLN A 228 -19.48 -0.64 -3.32
CA GLN A 228 -18.69 0.20 -2.42
C GLN A 228 -17.19 0.01 -2.70
N TRP A 229 -16.50 1.13 -2.89
CA TRP A 229 -15.04 1.17 -2.87
C TRP A 229 -14.58 2.55 -2.41
N GLU A 230 -13.33 2.60 -1.97
CA GLU A 230 -12.61 3.84 -1.65
C GLU A 230 -11.33 3.89 -2.48
N SER A 231 -11.09 5.05 -3.11
CA SER A 231 -9.84 5.35 -3.82
C SER A 231 -9.11 6.44 -3.07
N ARG A 232 -7.82 6.23 -2.79
CA ARG A 232 -6.94 7.21 -2.18
C ARG A 232 -5.81 7.54 -3.12
N LEU A 233 -5.57 8.83 -3.37
CA LEU A 233 -4.43 9.30 -4.13
C LEU A 233 -3.27 9.55 -3.18
N LEU A 234 -2.17 8.85 -3.39
CA LEU A 234 -0.98 8.87 -2.56
C LEU A 234 0.21 9.34 -3.38
N ARG A 235 1.18 9.96 -2.72
CA ARG A 235 2.47 10.35 -3.30
C ARG A 235 3.57 9.74 -2.46
N THR A 236 4.48 8.98 -3.08
CA THR A 236 5.65 8.46 -2.37
C THR A 236 6.53 9.60 -1.87
N ALA A 237 7.19 9.40 -0.74
CA ALA A 237 8.32 10.25 -0.37
C ALA A 237 9.44 10.06 -1.39
N SER A 238 10.28 11.09 -1.59
CA SER A 238 11.41 11.04 -2.52
C SER A 238 12.51 10.03 -2.14
N TRP A 239 12.36 9.37 -1.02
CA TRP A 239 13.27 8.36 -0.48
C TRP A 239 12.59 7.00 -0.24
N SER A 240 11.32 6.84 -0.63
CA SER A 240 10.58 5.58 -0.48
C SER A 240 11.33 4.44 -1.18
N PRO A 241 11.54 3.26 -0.57
CA PRO A 241 12.32 2.18 -1.18
C PRO A 241 11.79 1.75 -2.56
N ARG A 242 10.47 1.76 -2.71
CA ARG A 242 9.78 1.54 -3.98
C ARG A 242 8.95 2.75 -4.37
N TRP A 243 8.93 3.08 -5.67
CA TRP A 243 8.24 4.23 -6.25
C TRP A 243 7.73 4.00 -7.67
#